data_32376874e2ec0ae51a05ffe99fa23a8e
#
_entry.id   32376874e2ec0ae51a05ffe99fa23a8e
#
_cell.length_a   1.000
_cell.length_b   1.000
_cell.length_c   1.000
_cell.angle_alpha   90.00
_cell.angle_beta   90.00
_cell.angle_gamma   90.00
#
_symmetry.space_group_name_H-M   'P 1'
#
loop_
_entity.id
_entity.type
_entity.pdbx_description
1 polymer ?
#
loop_
_entity_poly.entity_id
_entity_poly.type
_entity_poly.pdbx_seq_one_letter_code
_entity_poly.pdbx_strand_id
1 'polypeptide(L)' 'MTNPSKRLLPLAAMEKVLKLAGAERVSDKAKAALKNVLEEIAHDIAVKSIKLAEHAGRKTVKPEDIKLAVKE' A
#
# COMPACT_ATOMS: atom_id res chain seq x y z
N MET A 1 10.22 15.10 -6.91
CA MET A 1 9.16 14.25 -7.43
C MET A 1 7.87 14.48 -6.66
N THR A 2 6.80 14.67 -7.38
CA THR A 2 5.51 14.80 -6.73
C THR A 2 5.19 13.52 -5.97
N ASN A 3 4.75 13.67 -4.75
CA ASN A 3 4.36 12.51 -3.97
C ASN A 3 2.94 12.09 -4.36
N PRO A 4 2.79 11.06 -5.21
CA PRO A 4 1.46 10.65 -5.65
C PRO A 4 0.64 10.03 -4.53
N SER A 5 1.28 9.68 -3.42
CA SER A 5 0.61 9.00 -2.32
C SER A 5 -0.52 9.83 -1.72
N LYS A 6 -0.46 11.15 -1.86
CA LYS A 6 -1.52 12.01 -1.34
C LYS A 6 -2.87 11.74 -1.98
N ARG A 7 -2.90 11.07 -3.13
CA ARG A 7 -4.13 10.83 -3.89
C ARG A 7 -4.45 9.35 -4.04
N LEU A 8 -3.62 8.48 -3.49
CA LEU A 8 -3.80 7.04 -3.73
C LEU A 8 -4.80 6.41 -2.78
N LEU A 9 -4.64 6.66 -1.48
CA LEU A 9 -5.52 6.05 -0.49
C LEU A 9 -6.37 7.11 0.19
N PRO A 10 -7.68 6.93 0.27
CA PRO A 10 -8.54 7.91 0.92
C PRO A 10 -8.39 7.86 2.44
N LEU A 11 -8.41 9.06 3.05
CA LEU A 11 -8.32 9.15 4.50
C LEU A 11 -9.50 8.50 5.20
N ALA A 12 -10.69 8.58 4.58
CA ALA A 12 -11.88 7.96 5.14
C ALA A 12 -11.71 6.44 5.27
N ALA A 13 -11.03 5.82 4.31
CA ALA A 13 -10.74 4.40 4.37
C ALA A 13 -9.80 4.07 5.53
N MET A 14 -8.84 4.95 5.78
CA MET A 14 -7.90 4.75 6.89
C MET A 14 -8.63 4.81 8.23
N GLU A 15 -9.56 5.74 8.36
CA GLU A 15 -10.37 5.83 9.57
C GLU A 15 -11.18 4.56 9.77
N LYS A 16 -11.78 4.05 8.70
CA LYS A 16 -12.58 2.84 8.78
C LYS A 16 -11.76 1.64 9.19
N VAL A 17 -10.56 1.50 8.63
CA VAL A 17 -9.67 0.41 8.99
C VAL A 17 -9.35 0.45 10.47
N LEU A 18 -9.00 1.63 10.98
CA LEU A 18 -8.65 1.76 12.39
C LEU A 18 -9.84 1.48 13.31
N LYS A 19 -11.04 1.92 12.91
CA LYS A 19 -12.23 1.66 13.70
C LYS A 19 -12.62 0.19 13.69
N LEU A 20 -12.47 -0.47 12.55
CA LEU A 20 -12.73 -1.91 12.48
C LEU A 20 -11.76 -2.70 13.32
N ALA A 21 -10.55 -2.19 13.50
CA ALA A 21 -9.54 -2.82 14.36
C ALA A 21 -9.79 -2.57 15.85
N GLY A 22 -10.73 -1.67 16.18
CA GLY A 22 -11.12 -1.45 17.55
C GLY A 22 -10.90 -0.05 18.10
N ALA A 23 -10.43 0.89 17.27
CA ALA A 23 -10.21 2.25 17.74
C ALA A 23 -11.54 2.97 17.96
N GLU A 24 -11.68 3.62 19.12
CA GLU A 24 -12.88 4.40 19.40
C GLU A 24 -12.82 5.75 18.68
N ARG A 25 -11.65 6.36 18.67
CA ARG A 25 -11.43 7.66 18.06
C ARG A 25 -10.17 7.63 17.23
N VAL A 26 -10.16 8.41 16.16
CA VAL A 26 -9.01 8.46 15.25
C VAL A 26 -8.73 9.92 14.92
N SER A 27 -7.53 10.38 15.23
CA SER A 27 -7.16 11.76 14.89
C SER A 27 -6.84 11.86 13.40
N ASP A 28 -6.94 13.08 12.87
CA ASP A 28 -6.60 13.31 11.48
C ASP A 28 -5.16 12.97 11.19
N LYS A 29 -4.27 13.25 12.13
CA LYS A 29 -2.85 12.93 11.97
C LYS A 29 -2.61 11.42 11.95
N ALA A 30 -3.38 10.66 12.71
CA ALA A 30 -3.27 9.21 12.71
C ALA A 30 -3.70 8.63 11.36
N LYS A 31 -4.77 9.16 10.79
CA LYS A 31 -5.22 8.73 9.46
C LYS A 31 -4.15 8.99 8.40
N ALA A 32 -3.57 10.19 8.45
CA ALA A 32 -2.52 10.56 7.49
C ALA A 32 -1.28 9.70 7.67
N ALA A 33 -0.91 9.40 8.91
CA ALA A 33 0.26 8.57 9.19
C ALA A 33 0.05 7.15 8.66
N LEU A 34 -1.12 6.57 8.89
CA LEU A 34 -1.41 5.23 8.39
C LEU A 34 -1.39 5.21 6.88
N LYS A 35 -2.00 6.21 6.25
CA LYS A 35 -2.01 6.33 4.80
C LYS A 35 -0.59 6.33 4.24
N ASN A 36 0.27 7.19 4.81
CA ASN A 36 1.65 7.31 4.32
C ASN A 36 2.41 6.00 4.45
N VAL A 37 2.29 5.34 5.60
CA VAL A 37 2.97 4.06 5.84
C VAL A 37 2.50 3.00 4.85
N LEU A 38 1.20 2.90 4.64
CA LEU A 38 0.66 1.90 3.73
C LEU A 38 1.08 2.17 2.29
N GLU A 39 1.12 3.43 1.89
CA GLU A 39 1.52 3.77 0.53
C GLU A 39 3.00 3.48 0.28
N GLU A 40 3.85 3.69 1.29
CA GLU A 40 5.26 3.33 1.17
C GLU A 40 5.43 1.83 1.05
N ILE A 41 4.74 1.06 1.88
CA ILE A 41 4.81 -0.39 1.83
C ILE A 41 4.29 -0.89 0.50
N ALA A 42 3.17 -0.35 0.04
CA ALA A 42 2.59 -0.74 -1.24
C ALA A 42 3.53 -0.43 -2.40
N HIS A 43 4.22 0.72 -2.34
CA HIS A 43 5.17 1.08 -3.37
C HIS A 43 6.33 0.07 -3.45
N ASP A 44 6.89 -0.29 -2.28
CA ASP A 44 7.98 -1.25 -2.24
C ASP A 44 7.56 -2.60 -2.79
N ILE A 45 6.38 -3.06 -2.40
CA ILE A 45 5.83 -4.31 -2.91
C ILE A 45 5.63 -4.24 -4.41
N ALA A 46 5.12 -3.09 -4.89
CA ALA A 46 4.88 -2.90 -6.32
C ALA A 46 6.18 -2.98 -7.11
N VAL A 47 7.24 -2.32 -6.64
CA VAL A 47 8.53 -2.34 -7.32
C VAL A 47 9.06 -3.78 -7.42
N LYS A 48 9.00 -4.53 -6.33
CA LYS A 48 9.46 -5.91 -6.32
C LYS A 48 8.60 -6.79 -7.23
N SER A 49 7.29 -6.56 -7.23
CA SER A 49 6.36 -7.34 -8.05
C SER A 49 6.61 -7.13 -9.54
N ILE A 50 6.90 -5.90 -9.93
CA ILE A 50 7.21 -5.58 -11.31
C ILE A 50 8.47 -6.32 -11.76
N LYS A 51 9.49 -6.34 -10.91
CA LYS A 51 10.73 -7.06 -11.21
C LYS A 51 10.49 -8.55 -11.36
N LEU A 52 9.65 -9.11 -10.51
CA LEU A 52 9.33 -10.54 -10.59
C LEU A 52 8.60 -10.86 -11.89
N ALA A 53 7.65 -10.01 -12.29
CA ALA A 53 6.94 -10.20 -13.53
C ALA A 53 7.89 -10.12 -14.73
N GLU A 54 8.79 -9.14 -14.71
CA GLU A 54 9.77 -8.96 -15.78
C GLU A 54 10.72 -10.15 -15.87
N HIS A 55 11.15 -10.68 -14.74
CA HIS A 55 11.98 -11.88 -14.71
C HIS A 55 11.29 -13.07 -15.38
N ALA A 56 9.99 -13.14 -15.26
CA ALA A 56 9.20 -14.19 -15.89
C ALA A 56 8.82 -13.86 -17.33
N GLY A 57 9.36 -12.76 -17.87
CA GLY A 57 9.08 -12.37 -19.26
C GLY A 57 7.69 -11.81 -19.46
N ARG A 58 7.06 -11.32 -18.42
CA ARG A 58 5.70 -10.80 -18.50
C ARG A 58 5.67 -9.30 -18.28
N LYS A 59 4.69 -8.65 -18.87
CA LYS A 59 4.43 -7.23 -18.64
C LYS A 59 3.30 -7.01 -17.65
N THR A 60 2.57 -8.07 -17.34
CA THR A 60 1.44 -8.01 -16.41
C THR A 60 1.86 -8.53 -15.06
N VAL A 61 1.61 -7.74 -14.01
CA VAL A 61 1.84 -8.18 -12.64
C VAL A 61 0.66 -9.04 -12.23
N LYS A 62 0.94 -10.21 -11.67
CA LYS A 62 -0.08 -11.18 -11.26
C LYS A 62 -0.10 -11.32 -9.73
N PRO A 63 -1.17 -11.89 -9.17
CA PRO A 63 -1.26 -12.08 -7.71
C PRO A 63 -0.06 -12.80 -7.11
N GLU A 64 0.47 -13.80 -7.81
CA GLU A 64 1.63 -14.54 -7.28
C GLU A 64 2.87 -13.67 -7.17
N ASP A 65 3.00 -12.66 -8.04
CA ASP A 65 4.11 -11.71 -7.94
C ASP A 65 4.00 -10.90 -6.66
N ILE A 66 2.79 -10.44 -6.34
CA ILE A 66 2.53 -9.68 -5.12
C ILE A 66 2.83 -10.53 -3.89
N LYS A 67 2.32 -11.76 -3.88
CA LYS A 67 2.51 -12.66 -2.73
C LYS A 67 3.98 -12.97 -2.48
N LEU A 68 4.72 -13.18 -3.54
CA LEU A 68 6.15 -13.47 -3.42
C LEU A 68 6.92 -12.21 -2.98
N ALA A 69 6.54 -11.05 -3.48
CA ALA A 69 7.18 -9.80 -3.12
C ALA A 69 7.05 -9.52 -1.62
N VAL A 70 5.89 -9.84 -1.05
CA VAL A 70 5.64 -9.62 0.39
C VAL A 70 6.54 -10.49 1.25
N LYS A 71 6.89 -11.70 0.78
CA LYS A 71 7.74 -12.61 1.54
C LYS A 71 9.21 -12.24 1.53
N GLU A 72 9.61 -11.42 0.59
CA GLU A 72 10.97 -10.93 0.53
C GLU A 72 11.12 -9.66 1.36
#